data_dad3fa14e2e17a36cbf1023ff7f2af7c
#
_entry.id   dad3fa14e2e17a36cbf1023ff7f2af7c
#
_cell.length_a   1.000
_cell.length_b   1.000
_cell.length_c   1.000
_cell.angle_alpha   90.00
_cell.angle_beta   90.00
_cell.angle_gamma   90.00
#
_symmetry.space_group_name_H-M   'P 1'
#
loop_
_entity.id
_entity.type
_entity.pdbx_description
1 polymer ?
#
loop_
_entity_poly.entity_id
_entity_poly.type
_entity_poly.pdbx_seq_one_letter_code
_entity_poly.pdbx_strand_id
1 'polypeptide(L)'
;MNTLIVSTFSCTFDSFKNDVTNLFLEDLCKEYVDAYEFVKVDEHKSHLLMNVLDMEKLGAAMTCDFAIEWDKRNNCQDTVYKIELAE
;
A
#
# COMPACT_ATOMS: atom_id res chain seq x y z
N MET A 1 9.64 4.03 -9.99
CA MET A 1 8.80 3.15 -9.12
C MET A 1 9.24 1.71 -9.27
N ASN A 2 9.41 1.01 -8.18
CA ASN A 2 9.89 -0.37 -8.19
C ASN A 2 8.90 -1.39 -7.62
N THR A 3 7.76 -0.92 -7.14
CA THR A 3 6.78 -1.78 -6.46
C THR A 3 5.36 -1.39 -6.86
N LEU A 4 4.52 -2.40 -7.09
CA LEU A 4 3.08 -2.24 -7.29
C LEU A 4 2.35 -3.08 -6.24
N ILE A 5 1.43 -2.47 -5.51
CA ILE A 5 0.53 -3.20 -4.63
C ILE A 5 -0.88 -3.11 -5.21
N VAL A 6 -1.44 -4.26 -5.52
CA VAL A 6 -2.85 -4.37 -5.92
C VAL A 6 -3.65 -4.70 -4.66
N SER A 7 -4.57 -3.82 -4.29
CA SER A 7 -5.38 -3.96 -3.08
C SER A 7 -6.85 -4.02 -3.42
N THR A 8 -7.58 -4.91 -2.73
CA THR A 8 -9.04 -4.94 -2.72
C THR A 8 -9.52 -4.73 -1.28
N PHE A 9 -10.63 -4.03 -1.10
CA PHE A 9 -11.11 -3.62 0.23
C PHE A 9 -12.61 -3.38 0.20
N SER A 10 -13.24 -3.38 1.39
CA SER A 10 -14.68 -3.15 1.52
C SER A 10 -15.03 -1.66 1.73
N CYS A 11 -14.11 -0.84 2.20
CA CYS A 11 -14.31 0.61 2.30
C CYS A 11 -14.28 1.28 0.93
N THR A 12 -14.58 2.58 0.87
CA THR A 12 -14.49 3.34 -0.37
C THR A 12 -13.03 3.59 -0.75
N PHE A 13 -12.79 3.85 -2.04
CA PHE A 13 -11.43 4.20 -2.50
C PHE A 13 -10.89 5.44 -1.77
N ASP A 14 -11.71 6.47 -1.59
CA ASP A 14 -11.28 7.69 -0.90
C ASP A 14 -10.88 7.41 0.55
N SER A 15 -11.65 6.60 1.26
CA SER A 15 -11.32 6.18 2.62
C SER A 15 -10.04 5.37 2.66
N PHE A 16 -9.90 4.41 1.76
CA PHE A 16 -8.70 3.59 1.62
C PHE A 16 -7.46 4.45 1.36
N LYS A 17 -7.52 5.33 0.37
CA LYS A 17 -6.41 6.23 0.01
C LYS A 17 -6.03 7.12 1.18
N ASN A 18 -7.01 7.71 1.86
CA ASN A 18 -6.78 8.58 3.01
C ASN A 18 -6.08 7.83 4.15
N ASP A 19 -6.56 6.65 4.50
CA ASP A 19 -5.98 5.84 5.57
C ASP A 19 -4.58 5.36 5.22
N VAL A 20 -4.39 4.81 4.02
CA VAL A 20 -3.08 4.31 3.60
C VAL A 20 -2.05 5.44 3.53
N THR A 21 -2.45 6.60 3.03
CA THR A 21 -1.56 7.76 2.99
C THR A 21 -1.16 8.19 4.40
N ASN A 22 -2.11 8.39 5.28
CA ASN A 22 -1.85 9.00 6.59
C ASN A 22 -1.30 8.03 7.63
N LEU A 23 -1.71 6.76 7.59
CA LEU A 23 -1.32 5.78 8.59
C LEU A 23 -0.07 4.98 8.20
N PHE A 24 0.15 4.77 6.90
CA PHE A 24 1.27 3.98 6.41
C PHE A 24 2.31 4.81 5.68
N LEU A 25 1.97 5.44 4.57
CA LEU A 25 2.94 6.10 3.71
C LEU A 25 3.60 7.32 4.36
N GLU A 26 2.85 8.10 5.12
CA GLU A 26 3.35 9.30 5.81
C GLU A 26 3.68 9.07 7.28
N ASP A 27 3.53 7.85 7.79
CA ASP A 27 3.83 7.49 9.18
C ASP A 27 4.68 6.22 9.25
N LEU A 28 4.06 5.04 9.26
CA LEU A 28 4.79 3.78 9.49
C LEU A 28 5.87 3.48 8.43
N CYS A 29 5.61 3.82 7.17
CA CYS A 29 6.50 3.51 6.05
C CYS A 29 7.23 4.72 5.51
N LYS A 30 7.14 5.87 6.16
CA LYS A 30 7.68 7.14 5.66
C LYS A 30 9.16 7.06 5.27
N GLU A 31 9.97 6.36 6.04
CA GLU A 31 11.40 6.25 5.82
C GLU A 31 11.77 5.22 4.74
N TYR A 32 10.81 4.37 4.36
CA TYR A 32 11.05 3.26 3.43
C TYR A 32 10.47 3.48 2.05
N VAL A 33 9.67 4.53 1.88
CA VAL A 33 9.00 4.86 0.61
C VAL A 33 9.26 6.32 0.30
N ASP A 34 9.95 6.62 -0.80
CA ASP A 34 10.27 8.00 -1.16
C ASP A 34 9.33 8.61 -2.21
N ALA A 35 8.56 7.78 -2.91
CA ALA A 35 7.57 8.23 -3.89
C ALA A 35 6.43 7.23 -3.99
N TYR A 36 5.22 7.71 -4.19
CA TYR A 36 4.06 6.86 -4.38
C TYR A 36 3.00 7.53 -5.25
N GLU A 37 2.17 6.70 -5.89
CA GLU A 37 1.06 7.16 -6.73
C GLU A 37 -0.07 6.15 -6.64
N PHE A 38 -1.28 6.65 -6.35
CA PHE A 38 -2.49 5.82 -6.34
C PHE A 38 -3.20 5.87 -7.69
N VAL A 39 -3.68 4.70 -8.13
CA VAL A 39 -4.56 4.59 -9.29
C VAL A 39 -5.85 3.92 -8.84
N LYS A 40 -6.97 4.62 -9.00
CA LYS A 40 -8.29 4.05 -8.71
C LYS A 40 -8.70 3.10 -9.83
N VAL A 41 -8.85 1.81 -9.52
CA VAL A 41 -9.36 0.82 -10.48
C VAL A 41 -10.88 0.82 -10.43
N ASP A 42 -11.44 0.71 -9.22
CA ASP A 42 -12.87 0.93 -8.93
C ASP A 42 -13.00 1.37 -7.47
N GLU A 43 -14.22 1.43 -6.96
CA GLU A 43 -14.49 1.92 -5.60
C GLU A 43 -13.85 1.02 -4.52
N HIS A 44 -13.57 -0.24 -4.84
CA HIS A 44 -13.06 -1.24 -3.89
C HIS A 44 -11.76 -1.88 -4.35
N LYS A 45 -11.06 -1.25 -5.30
CA LYS A 45 -9.79 -1.76 -5.80
C LYS A 45 -8.84 -0.62 -6.20
N SER A 46 -7.59 -0.75 -5.77
CA SER A 46 -6.54 0.25 -6.01
C SER A 46 -5.27 -0.40 -6.52
N HIS A 47 -4.56 0.32 -7.38
CA HIS A 47 -3.16 0.05 -7.68
C HIS A 47 -2.34 1.15 -7.02
N LEU A 48 -1.39 0.76 -6.16
CA LEU A 48 -0.46 1.69 -5.52
C LEU A 48 0.94 1.45 -6.06
N LEU A 49 1.45 2.41 -6.80
CA LEU A 49 2.82 2.41 -7.30
C LEU A 49 3.71 3.10 -6.29
N MET A 50 4.84 2.48 -5.95
CA MET A 50 5.76 3.03 -4.97
C MET A 50 7.20 2.86 -5.39
N ASN A 51 8.06 3.77 -4.93
CA ASN A 51 9.48 3.55 -4.93
C ASN A 51 9.91 3.19 -3.51
N VAL A 52 10.22 1.92 -3.29
CA VAL A 52 10.53 1.37 -1.97
C VAL A 52 12.05 1.32 -1.80
N LEU A 53 12.54 1.93 -0.71
CA LEU A 53 13.97 2.00 -0.40
C LEU A 53 14.44 0.79 0.39
N ASP A 54 13.56 0.19 1.20
CA ASP A 54 13.86 -0.98 2.02
C ASP A 54 12.64 -1.91 2.06
N MET A 55 12.64 -2.90 1.17
CA MET A 55 11.52 -3.82 1.00
C MET A 55 11.30 -4.69 2.24
N GLU A 56 12.37 -5.08 2.94
CA GLU A 56 12.26 -5.88 4.15
C GLU A 56 11.53 -5.14 5.26
N LYS A 57 11.88 -3.86 5.47
CA LYS A 57 11.22 -3.02 6.46
C LYS A 57 9.79 -2.69 6.08
N LEU A 58 9.53 -2.48 4.78
CA LEU A 58 8.16 -2.31 4.31
C LEU A 58 7.32 -3.55 4.61
N GLY A 59 7.85 -4.73 4.32
CA GLY A 59 7.16 -6.00 4.61
C GLY A 59 6.85 -6.14 6.10
N ALA A 60 7.79 -5.79 6.97
CA ALA A 60 7.58 -5.81 8.41
C ALA A 60 6.48 -4.83 8.84
N ALA A 61 6.45 -3.63 8.28
CA ALA A 61 5.42 -2.64 8.58
C ALA A 61 4.04 -3.11 8.11
N MET A 62 3.95 -3.75 6.95
CA MET A 62 2.69 -4.27 6.40
C MET A 62 2.14 -5.47 7.18
N THR A 63 2.96 -6.15 7.96
CA THR A 63 2.57 -7.33 8.73
C THR A 63 2.61 -7.10 10.24
N CYS A 64 2.77 -5.86 10.70
CA CYS A 64 2.68 -5.54 12.11
C CYS A 64 1.22 -5.66 12.60
N ASP A 65 1.03 -5.73 13.93
CA ASP A 65 -0.30 -5.92 14.52
C ASP A 65 -1.29 -4.85 14.09
N PHE A 66 -0.86 -3.60 14.02
CA PHE A 66 -1.69 -2.49 13.56
C PHE A 66 -2.18 -2.70 12.12
N ALA A 67 -1.27 -3.09 11.23
CA ALA A 67 -1.60 -3.31 9.81
C ALA A 67 -2.56 -4.49 9.63
N ILE A 68 -2.32 -5.58 10.34
CA ILE A 68 -3.20 -6.77 10.31
C ILE A 68 -4.60 -6.42 10.81
N GLU A 69 -4.71 -5.66 11.89
CA GLU A 69 -5.98 -5.22 12.44
C GLU A 69 -6.73 -4.31 11.46
N TRP A 70 -6.03 -3.37 10.84
CA TRP A 70 -6.59 -2.48 9.82
C TRP A 70 -7.12 -3.28 8.62
N ASP A 71 -6.34 -4.25 8.13
CA ASP A 71 -6.75 -5.13 7.03
C ASP A 71 -8.03 -5.90 7.36
N LYS A 72 -8.14 -6.42 8.57
CA LYS A 72 -9.34 -7.14 9.02
C LYS A 72 -10.56 -6.24 9.03
N ARG A 73 -10.44 -5.03 9.59
CA ARG A 73 -11.56 -4.08 9.68
C ARG A 73 -12.06 -3.65 8.31
N ASN A 74 -11.18 -3.53 7.33
CA ASN A 74 -11.50 -3.05 6.00
C ASN A 74 -11.60 -4.19 4.97
N ASN A 75 -11.49 -5.42 5.42
CA ASN A 75 -11.49 -6.59 4.55
C ASN A 75 -10.49 -6.43 3.40
N CYS A 76 -9.31 -5.93 3.73
CA CYS A 76 -8.27 -5.58 2.75
C CYS A 76 -7.39 -6.78 2.43
N GLN A 77 -7.18 -7.00 1.14
CA GLN A 77 -6.25 -8.01 0.63
C GLN A 77 -5.29 -7.35 -0.34
N ASP A 78 -4.00 -7.55 -0.11
CA ASP A 78 -2.94 -6.97 -0.91
C ASP A 78 -2.15 -8.03 -1.65
N THR A 79 -1.77 -7.71 -2.90
CA THR A 79 -0.80 -8.50 -3.66
C THR A 79 0.33 -7.56 -4.06
N VAL A 80 1.55 -7.92 -3.67
CA VAL A 80 2.74 -7.08 -3.91
C VAL A 80 3.51 -7.62 -5.10
N TYR A 81 3.78 -6.75 -6.07
CA TYR A 81 4.55 -7.06 -7.26
C TYR A 81 5.81 -6.21 -7.32
N LYS A 82 6.90 -6.79 -7.76
CA LYS A 82 8.12 -6.06 -8.08
C LYS A 82 8.06 -5.58 -9.52
N ILE A 83 8.39 -4.31 -9.76
CA ILE A 83 8.38 -3.71 -11.09
C ILE A 83 9.82 -3.52 -11.54
N GLU A 84 10.12 -3.93 -12.77
CA GLU A 84 11.40 -3.74 -13.40
C GLU A 84 11.21 -3.03 -14.75
N LEU A 85 12.16 -2.15 -15.08
CA LEU A 85 12.13 -1.47 -16.37
C LEU A 85 12.35 -2.50 -17.49
N ALA A 86 11.45 -2.50 -18.45
CA ALA A 86 11.60 -3.33 -19.66
C ALA A 86 12.48 -2.61 -20.68
N GLU A 87 13.48 -3.30 -21.18
CA GLU A 87 14.42 -2.74 -22.19
C GLU A 87 14.47 -3.57 -23.43
#